data_868560a4a6fc62ad080ab7ea154d86a2
#
_entry.id   868560a4a6fc62ad080ab7ea154d86a2
#
_cell.length_a   1.000
_cell.length_b   1.000
_cell.length_c   1.000
_cell.angle_alpha   90.00
_cell.angle_beta   90.00
_cell.angle_gamma   90.00
#
_symmetry.space_group_name_H-M   'P 1'
#
loop_
_entity.id
_entity.type
_entity.pdbx_description
1 polymer ?
#
loop_
_entity_poly.entity_id
_entity_poly.type
_entity_poly.pdbx_seq_one_letter_code
_entity_poly.pdbx_strand_id
1 'polypeptide(L)'
;MATVGVVGRGVVGQRISRRLPTVLGGVTIFDYDPRAGQPLRADVDVVVLAQSGAHAAVAQTMIERGVAVISVSDELDDVRALLDLDDAARDADVPLVVGAGMAPGLTELLARMLVSQMAGFDEIHLAIHGTAGPACARRHHRALRGRAVGLHDGTWIQRPAG
;
A
#
# COMPACT_ATOMS: atom_id res chain seq x y z
N MET A 1 4.70 -16.67 17.30
CA MET A 1 4.19 -15.30 17.52
C MET A 1 4.76 -14.45 16.41
N ALA A 2 3.93 -13.89 15.54
CA ALA A 2 4.41 -13.20 14.36
C ALA A 2 5.01 -11.83 14.74
N THR A 3 6.07 -11.45 14.03
CA THR A 3 6.77 -10.17 14.20
C THR A 3 6.56 -9.28 12.98
N VAL A 4 6.10 -8.06 13.18
CA VAL A 4 5.77 -7.12 12.11
C VAL A 4 6.53 -5.82 12.27
N GLY A 5 7.30 -5.45 11.26
CA GLY A 5 7.92 -4.14 11.14
C GLY A 5 6.97 -3.16 10.46
N VAL A 6 6.68 -2.01 11.09
CA VAL A 6 5.89 -0.94 10.48
C VAL A 6 6.79 0.23 10.16
N VAL A 7 6.98 0.53 8.88
CA VAL A 7 7.83 1.61 8.39
C VAL A 7 6.99 2.85 8.12
N GLY A 8 7.26 3.91 8.87
CA GLY A 8 6.55 5.18 8.78
C GLY A 8 5.70 5.46 10.02
N ARG A 9 6.04 6.51 10.74
CA ARG A 9 5.35 6.95 11.97
C ARG A 9 4.34 8.08 11.72
N GLY A 10 3.80 8.12 10.50
CA GLY A 10 2.69 9.01 10.14
C GLY A 10 1.35 8.50 10.67
N VAL A 11 0.25 9.17 10.24
CA VAL A 11 -1.12 8.82 10.66
C VAL A 11 -1.46 7.36 10.36
N VAL A 12 -1.08 6.87 9.17
CA VAL A 12 -1.39 5.50 8.74
C VAL A 12 -0.56 4.48 9.53
N GLY A 13 0.77 4.63 9.57
CA GLY A 13 1.65 3.71 10.29
C GLY A 13 1.28 3.58 11.76
N GLN A 14 1.05 4.70 12.46
CA GLN A 14 0.62 4.66 13.86
C GLN A 14 -0.74 3.94 14.05
N ARG A 15 -1.67 4.07 13.12
CA ARG A 15 -2.94 3.32 13.17
C ARG A 15 -2.73 1.83 12.99
N ILE A 16 -1.88 1.44 12.05
CA ILE A 16 -1.51 0.03 11.83
C ILE A 16 -0.91 -0.54 13.11
N SER A 17 0.12 0.10 13.66
CA SER A 17 0.81 -0.37 14.87
C SER A 17 -0.11 -0.54 16.08
N ARG A 18 -1.10 0.36 16.24
CA ARG A 18 -2.06 0.27 17.34
C ARG A 18 -3.14 -0.78 17.11
N ARG A 19 -3.60 -0.95 15.87
CA ARG A 19 -4.76 -1.79 15.56
C ARG A 19 -4.40 -3.24 15.26
N LEU A 20 -3.26 -3.47 14.63
CA LEU A 20 -2.88 -4.80 14.18
C LEU A 20 -2.86 -5.84 15.32
N PRO A 21 -2.26 -5.54 16.50
CA PRO A 21 -2.27 -6.47 17.63
C PRO A 21 -3.67 -6.77 18.17
N THR A 22 -4.60 -5.82 18.08
CA THR A 22 -5.98 -6.01 18.57
C THR A 22 -6.84 -6.83 17.62
N VAL A 23 -6.49 -6.85 16.32
CA VAL A 23 -7.25 -7.56 15.29
C VAL A 23 -6.75 -9.00 15.13
N LEU A 24 -5.42 -9.18 15.09
CA LEU A 24 -4.82 -10.49 14.82
C LEU A 24 -4.47 -11.29 16.08
N GLY A 25 -4.27 -10.61 17.22
CA GLY A 25 -3.73 -11.26 18.42
C GLY A 25 -2.31 -11.80 18.20
N GLY A 26 -1.54 -11.99 19.27
CA GLY A 26 -0.23 -12.67 19.20
C GLY A 26 0.81 -12.05 18.24
N VAL A 27 0.72 -10.76 17.92
CA VAL A 27 1.62 -10.04 17.01
C VAL A 27 2.49 -9.06 17.80
N THR A 28 3.80 -9.10 17.58
CA THR A 28 4.74 -8.09 18.10
C THR A 28 5.03 -7.06 17.02
N ILE A 29 4.89 -5.76 17.35
CA ILE A 29 5.10 -4.66 16.41
C ILE A 29 6.43 -3.96 16.71
N PHE A 30 7.18 -3.70 15.64
CA PHE A 30 8.37 -2.83 15.64
C PHE A 30 8.12 -1.63 14.74
N ASP A 31 8.09 -0.44 15.32
CA ASP A 31 7.93 0.81 14.58
C ASP A 31 9.27 1.35 14.09
N TYR A 32 9.33 1.71 12.81
CA TYR A 32 10.50 2.35 12.21
C TYR A 32 10.16 3.73 11.68
N ASP A 33 10.97 4.69 12.04
CA ASP A 33 10.95 6.00 11.42
C ASP A 33 12.11 6.10 10.43
N PRO A 34 11.84 6.15 9.11
CA PRO A 34 12.90 6.29 8.09
C PRO A 34 13.77 7.53 8.28
N ARG A 35 13.23 8.56 8.97
CA ARG A 35 13.95 9.81 9.23
C ARG A 35 14.96 9.69 10.38
N ALA A 36 14.80 8.70 11.23
CA ALA A 36 15.70 8.46 12.35
C ALA A 36 16.97 7.71 11.97
N GLY A 37 17.11 7.29 10.69
CA GLY A 37 18.28 6.56 10.21
C GLY A 37 18.48 5.18 10.84
N GLN A 38 17.48 4.65 11.54
CA GLN A 38 17.56 3.33 12.15
C GLN A 38 17.49 2.25 11.06
N PRO A 39 18.38 1.26 11.07
CA PRO A 39 18.31 0.16 10.13
C PRO A 39 17.06 -0.69 10.39
N LEU A 40 16.39 -1.08 9.32
CA LEU A 40 15.32 -2.06 9.39
C LEU A 40 15.87 -3.41 9.87
N ARG A 41 15.23 -4.00 10.86
CA ARG A 41 15.53 -5.35 11.32
C ARG A 41 15.18 -6.37 10.24
N ALA A 42 16.04 -7.35 10.08
CA ALA A 42 15.78 -8.48 9.19
C ALA A 42 15.08 -9.65 9.92
N ASP A 43 14.97 -9.57 11.26
CA ASP A 43 14.35 -10.58 12.11
C ASP A 43 12.85 -10.31 12.35
N VAL A 44 12.16 -9.79 11.33
CA VAL A 44 10.70 -9.66 11.27
C VAL A 44 10.14 -10.59 10.21
N ASP A 45 8.94 -11.12 10.44
CA ASP A 45 8.28 -12.01 9.49
C ASP A 45 7.65 -11.21 8.33
N VAL A 46 7.17 -10.02 8.63
CA VAL A 46 6.49 -9.13 7.66
C VAL A 46 6.90 -7.69 7.88
N VAL A 47 7.08 -6.94 6.80
CA VAL A 47 7.21 -5.49 6.87
C VAL A 47 6.02 -4.80 6.20
N VAL A 48 5.45 -3.81 6.88
CA VAL A 48 4.39 -2.95 6.34
C VAL A 48 4.98 -1.57 6.04
N LEU A 49 4.99 -1.20 4.77
CA LEU A 49 5.50 0.07 4.28
C LEU A 49 4.37 1.11 4.27
N ALA A 50 4.41 2.05 5.20
CA ALA A 50 3.41 3.11 5.40
C ALA A 50 4.07 4.51 5.50
N GLN A 51 5.33 4.64 5.09
CA GLN A 51 6.02 5.93 5.00
C GLN A 51 5.51 6.74 3.80
N SER A 52 5.82 8.03 3.80
CA SER A 52 5.68 8.86 2.60
C SER A 52 6.91 8.68 1.70
N GLY A 53 6.70 8.67 0.38
CA GLY A 53 7.74 8.47 -0.63
C GLY A 53 7.78 7.04 -1.17
N ALA A 54 8.81 6.73 -1.94
CA ALA A 54 8.94 5.44 -2.61
C ALA A 54 9.13 4.28 -1.64
N HIS A 55 8.45 3.19 -1.88
CA HIS A 55 8.51 1.95 -1.11
C HIS A 55 9.40 0.89 -1.79
N ALA A 56 9.53 0.94 -3.12
CA ALA A 56 10.15 -0.12 -3.92
C ALA A 56 11.56 -0.50 -3.46
N ALA A 57 12.43 0.47 -3.18
CA ALA A 57 13.80 0.18 -2.73
C ALA A 57 13.85 -0.54 -1.38
N VAL A 58 12.96 -0.17 -0.45
CA VAL A 58 12.84 -0.85 0.85
C VAL A 58 12.24 -2.24 0.66
N ALA A 59 11.22 -2.37 -0.19
CA ALA A 59 10.62 -3.66 -0.53
C ALA A 59 11.64 -4.63 -1.11
N GLN A 60 12.43 -4.20 -2.09
CA GLN A 60 13.49 -5.01 -2.67
C GLN A 60 14.46 -5.53 -1.61
N THR A 61 14.96 -4.63 -0.75
CA THR A 61 15.88 -5.01 0.34
C THR A 61 15.26 -6.04 1.29
N MET A 62 13.97 -5.94 1.58
CA MET A 62 13.28 -6.88 2.48
C MET A 62 13.04 -8.24 1.79
N ILE A 63 12.65 -8.24 0.53
CA ILE A 63 12.50 -9.45 -0.29
C ILE A 63 13.83 -10.23 -0.35
N GLU A 64 14.95 -9.56 -0.65
CA GLU A 64 16.30 -10.15 -0.67
C GLU A 64 16.70 -10.78 0.67
N ARG A 65 16.07 -10.36 1.77
CA ARG A 65 16.28 -10.92 3.12
C ARG A 65 15.26 -11.98 3.51
N GLY A 66 14.37 -12.37 2.60
CA GLY A 66 13.33 -13.36 2.85
C GLY A 66 12.19 -12.84 3.73
N VAL A 67 11.94 -11.52 3.76
CA VAL A 67 10.89 -10.90 4.57
C VAL A 67 9.71 -10.53 3.69
N ALA A 68 8.50 -10.95 4.08
CA ALA A 68 7.27 -10.59 3.39
C ALA A 68 7.00 -9.09 3.44
N VAL A 69 6.47 -8.51 2.35
CA VAL A 69 6.26 -7.07 2.23
C VAL A 69 4.80 -6.74 1.94
N ILE A 70 4.27 -5.76 2.67
CA ILE A 70 2.95 -5.16 2.42
C ILE A 70 3.16 -3.66 2.20
N SER A 71 2.72 -3.13 1.06
CA SER A 71 2.81 -1.71 0.73
C SER A 71 1.43 -1.07 0.65
N VAL A 72 1.27 0.09 1.32
CA VAL A 72 0.07 0.95 1.22
C VAL A 72 0.27 2.10 0.23
N SER A 73 1.28 2.02 -0.65
CA SER A 73 1.54 3.07 -1.64
C SER A 73 0.35 3.27 -2.57
N ASP A 74 0.06 4.55 -2.85
CA ASP A 74 -0.95 5.02 -3.79
C ASP A 74 -0.31 5.85 -4.94
N GLU A 75 1.01 5.86 -5.04
CA GLU A 75 1.75 6.57 -6.07
C GLU A 75 2.01 5.67 -7.27
N LEU A 76 1.53 6.07 -8.46
CA LEU A 76 1.52 5.21 -9.64
C LEU A 76 2.91 4.66 -10.01
N ASP A 77 3.93 5.51 -9.98
CA ASP A 77 5.28 5.09 -10.35
C ASP A 77 5.89 4.13 -9.31
N ASP A 78 5.61 4.35 -8.03
CA ASP A 78 6.03 3.45 -6.96
C ASP A 78 5.27 2.11 -7.00
N VAL A 79 3.97 2.14 -7.28
CA VAL A 79 3.17 0.91 -7.47
C VAL A 79 3.70 0.09 -8.63
N ARG A 80 4.06 0.71 -9.77
CA ARG A 80 4.68 0.01 -10.90
C ARG A 80 6.03 -0.60 -10.52
N ALA A 81 6.89 0.19 -9.88
CA ALA A 81 8.18 -0.31 -9.41
C ALA A 81 8.05 -1.45 -8.39
N LEU A 82 7.01 -1.45 -7.56
CA LEU A 82 6.72 -2.56 -6.65
C LEU A 82 6.22 -3.80 -7.40
N LEU A 83 5.38 -3.63 -8.43
CA LEU A 83 4.92 -4.76 -9.26
C LEU A 83 6.05 -5.39 -10.07
N ASP A 84 7.06 -4.60 -10.46
CA ASP A 84 8.26 -5.09 -11.15
C ASP A 84 9.15 -5.99 -10.25
N LEU A 85 8.89 -6.04 -8.94
CA LEU A 85 9.56 -6.94 -7.98
C LEU A 85 8.91 -8.34 -7.88
N ASP A 86 7.88 -8.64 -8.68
CA ASP A 86 7.13 -9.92 -8.61
C ASP A 86 8.05 -11.14 -8.77
N ASP A 87 8.94 -11.12 -9.77
CA ASP A 87 9.88 -12.22 -10.00
C ASP A 87 10.84 -12.39 -8.82
N ALA A 88 11.38 -11.29 -8.29
CA ALA A 88 12.28 -11.35 -7.13
C ALA A 88 11.56 -11.90 -5.88
N ALA A 89 10.30 -11.54 -5.67
CA ALA A 89 9.49 -12.05 -4.56
C ALA A 89 9.20 -13.54 -4.72
N ARG A 90 8.92 -14.01 -5.94
CA ARG A 90 8.73 -15.43 -6.26
C ARG A 90 10.02 -16.24 -6.05
N ASP A 91 11.15 -15.73 -6.52
CA ASP A 91 12.46 -16.38 -6.36
C ASP A 91 12.86 -16.51 -4.88
N ALA A 92 12.50 -15.52 -4.07
CA ALA A 92 12.73 -15.53 -2.62
C ALA A 92 11.66 -16.32 -1.82
N ASP A 93 10.59 -16.79 -2.47
CA ASP A 93 9.42 -17.45 -1.86
C ASP A 93 8.78 -16.61 -0.74
N VAL A 94 8.66 -15.30 -0.95
CA VAL A 94 8.03 -14.37 0.01
C VAL A 94 6.85 -13.61 -0.61
N PRO A 95 5.75 -13.39 0.14
CA PRO A 95 4.65 -12.58 -0.33
C PRO A 95 5.01 -11.11 -0.50
N LEU A 96 4.63 -10.52 -1.64
CA LEU A 96 4.62 -9.08 -1.87
C LEU A 96 3.17 -8.63 -2.13
N VAL A 97 2.61 -7.83 -1.22
CA VAL A 97 1.26 -7.28 -1.35
C VAL A 97 1.36 -5.79 -1.68
N VAL A 98 0.86 -5.40 -2.85
CA VAL A 98 0.87 -4.01 -3.33
C VAL A 98 -0.54 -3.44 -3.30
N GLY A 99 -0.68 -2.17 -2.91
CA GLY A 99 -1.97 -1.50 -2.85
C GLY A 99 -2.83 -1.93 -1.65
N ALA A 100 -2.23 -2.20 -0.49
CA ALA A 100 -2.93 -2.57 0.73
C ALA A 100 -3.48 -1.34 1.51
N GLY A 101 -3.86 -0.28 0.78
CA GLY A 101 -4.41 0.95 1.33
C GLY A 101 -5.95 0.99 1.32
N MET A 102 -6.48 2.22 1.36
CA MET A 102 -7.92 2.45 1.17
C MET A 102 -8.26 2.40 -0.33
N ALA A 103 -7.54 3.15 -1.14
CA ALA A 103 -7.56 3.18 -2.60
C ALA A 103 -6.14 3.53 -3.09
N PRO A 104 -5.43 2.59 -3.75
CA PRO A 104 -5.83 1.22 -4.06
C PRO A 104 -5.92 0.32 -2.81
N GLY A 105 -6.82 -0.67 -2.84
CA GLY A 105 -6.95 -1.75 -1.86
C GLY A 105 -8.36 -2.03 -1.41
N LEU A 106 -8.82 -1.44 -0.31
CA LEU A 106 -10.12 -1.78 0.28
C LEU A 106 -11.29 -1.46 -0.66
N THR A 107 -11.25 -0.35 -1.38
CA THR A 107 -12.32 0.05 -2.31
C THR A 107 -12.54 -0.99 -3.42
N GLU A 108 -11.47 -1.49 -4.00
CA GLU A 108 -11.51 -2.48 -5.08
C GLU A 108 -11.98 -3.84 -4.57
N LEU A 109 -11.57 -4.23 -3.36
CA LEU A 109 -12.04 -5.47 -2.72
C LEU A 109 -13.53 -5.41 -2.41
N LEU A 110 -14.02 -4.28 -1.90
CA LEU A 110 -15.45 -4.07 -1.64
C LEU A 110 -16.27 -4.06 -2.94
N ALA A 111 -15.78 -3.38 -3.98
CA ALA A 111 -16.40 -3.39 -5.30
C ALA A 111 -16.50 -4.82 -5.84
N ARG A 112 -15.41 -5.58 -5.82
CA ARG A 112 -15.40 -6.99 -6.26
C ARG A 112 -16.37 -7.86 -5.45
N MET A 113 -16.41 -7.69 -4.14
CA MET A 113 -17.32 -8.42 -3.26
C MET A 113 -18.78 -8.14 -3.61
N LEU A 114 -19.15 -6.88 -3.84
CA LEU A 114 -20.51 -6.51 -4.22
C LEU A 114 -20.88 -7.06 -5.60
N VAL A 115 -20.02 -6.87 -6.59
CA VAL A 115 -20.24 -7.36 -7.96
C VAL A 115 -20.41 -8.87 -8.01
N SER A 116 -19.68 -9.63 -7.19
CA SER A 116 -19.81 -11.09 -7.15
C SER A 116 -21.19 -11.59 -6.68
N GLN A 117 -22.02 -10.71 -6.13
CA GLN A 117 -23.37 -11.00 -5.66
C GLN A 117 -24.46 -10.51 -6.64
N MET A 118 -24.07 -9.93 -7.78
CA MET A 118 -24.95 -9.34 -8.77
C MET A 118 -24.93 -10.15 -10.08
N ALA A 119 -26.05 -10.24 -10.77
CA ALA A 119 -26.12 -10.90 -12.07
C ALA A 119 -25.48 -10.07 -13.20
N GLY A 120 -25.33 -8.77 -13.00
CA GLY A 120 -24.67 -7.82 -13.92
C GLY A 120 -24.70 -6.42 -13.33
N PHE A 121 -23.92 -5.52 -13.89
CA PHE A 121 -23.88 -4.09 -13.51
C PHE A 121 -23.35 -3.27 -14.68
N ASP A 122 -23.80 -2.04 -14.78
CA ASP A 122 -23.37 -1.10 -15.83
C ASP A 122 -22.29 -0.14 -15.28
N GLU A 123 -22.41 0.28 -14.02
CA GLU A 123 -21.52 1.26 -13.40
C GLU A 123 -21.23 0.91 -11.93
N ILE A 124 -20.03 1.28 -11.46
CA ILE A 124 -19.64 1.21 -10.06
C ILE A 124 -19.23 2.61 -9.60
N HIS A 125 -19.91 3.13 -8.60
CA HIS A 125 -19.56 4.39 -7.96
C HIS A 125 -18.93 4.15 -6.60
N LEU A 126 -17.68 4.63 -6.42
CA LEU A 126 -16.94 4.54 -5.17
C LEU A 126 -16.84 5.92 -4.52
N ALA A 127 -17.28 6.03 -3.27
CA ALA A 127 -17.14 7.25 -2.47
C ALA A 127 -16.32 6.95 -1.22
N ILE A 128 -15.31 7.76 -0.98
CA ILE A 128 -14.44 7.64 0.19
C ILE A 128 -14.63 8.89 1.05
N HIS A 129 -14.95 8.68 2.33
CA HIS A 129 -14.96 9.72 3.33
C HIS A 129 -13.96 9.40 4.44
N GLY A 130 -13.07 10.33 4.75
CA GLY A 130 -12.06 10.12 5.78
C GLY A 130 -11.07 11.27 5.92
N THR A 131 -10.16 11.13 6.86
CA THR A 131 -9.05 12.07 7.06
C THR A 131 -7.75 11.45 6.58
N ALA A 132 -7.02 12.19 5.76
CA ALA A 132 -5.69 11.80 5.30
C ALA A 132 -4.61 12.49 6.14
N GLY A 133 -3.46 11.82 6.29
CA GLY A 133 -2.28 12.47 6.85
C GLY A 133 -1.75 13.58 5.94
N PRO A 134 -0.92 14.51 6.45
CA PRO A 134 -0.43 15.65 5.66
C PRO A 134 0.29 15.26 4.36
N ALA A 135 0.95 14.11 4.32
CA ALA A 135 1.61 13.61 3.11
C ALA A 135 0.58 13.23 2.03
N CYS A 136 -0.47 12.48 2.38
CA CYS A 136 -1.55 12.12 1.46
C CYS A 136 -2.30 13.37 0.99
N ALA A 137 -2.62 14.30 1.89
CA ALA A 137 -3.29 15.55 1.53
C ALA A 137 -2.47 16.34 0.48
N ARG A 138 -1.16 16.50 0.69
CA ARG A 138 -0.28 17.14 -0.29
C ARG A 138 -0.26 16.42 -1.63
N ARG A 139 -0.30 15.07 -1.62
CA ARG A 139 -0.31 14.26 -2.84
C ARG A 139 -1.62 14.45 -3.61
N HIS A 140 -2.77 14.41 -2.94
CA HIS A 140 -4.07 14.70 -3.54
C HIS A 140 -4.09 16.08 -4.21
N HIS A 141 -3.60 17.12 -3.52
CA HIS A 141 -3.50 18.45 -4.13
C HIS A 141 -2.58 18.52 -5.36
N ARG A 142 -1.50 17.74 -5.39
CA ARG A 142 -0.64 17.64 -6.57
C ARG A 142 -1.33 16.91 -7.71
N ALA A 143 -2.03 15.81 -7.40
CA ALA A 143 -2.77 15.03 -8.38
C ALA A 143 -3.85 15.87 -9.10
N LEU A 144 -4.52 16.78 -8.40
CA LEU A 144 -5.49 17.71 -9.00
C LEU A 144 -4.88 18.69 -10.02
N ARG A 145 -3.56 18.86 -10.03
CA ARG A 145 -2.85 19.73 -11.00
C ARG A 145 -2.24 18.94 -12.15
N GLY A 146 -2.20 17.61 -12.03
CA GLY A 146 -1.59 16.73 -13.01
C GLY A 146 -2.57 16.27 -14.08
N ARG A 147 -2.14 15.29 -14.86
CA ARG A 147 -3.03 14.57 -15.78
C ARG A 147 -3.65 13.39 -15.03
N ALA A 148 -4.96 13.26 -15.12
CA ALA A 148 -5.65 12.09 -14.62
C ALA A 148 -5.38 10.91 -15.56
N VAL A 149 -5.03 9.76 -14.99
CA VAL A 149 -4.84 8.49 -15.71
C VAL A 149 -6.01 7.58 -15.37
N GLY A 150 -6.62 7.00 -16.36
CA GLY A 150 -7.73 6.07 -16.19
C GLY A 150 -7.65 4.92 -17.18
N LEU A 151 -8.40 3.87 -16.93
CA LEU A 151 -8.59 2.75 -17.83
C LEU A 151 -10.01 2.82 -18.39
N HIS A 152 -10.13 2.79 -19.72
CA HIS A 152 -11.42 2.77 -20.42
C HIS A 152 -11.34 1.73 -21.54
N ASP A 153 -12.26 0.79 -21.53
CA ASP A 153 -12.30 -0.33 -22.49
C ASP A 153 -10.94 -1.03 -22.66
N GLY A 154 -10.26 -1.31 -21.56
CA GLY A 154 -8.95 -1.95 -21.55
C GLY A 154 -7.78 -1.08 -22.02
N THR A 155 -8.03 0.21 -22.33
CA THR A 155 -7.02 1.14 -22.83
C THR A 155 -6.73 2.24 -21.79
N TRP A 156 -5.45 2.49 -21.55
CA TRP A 156 -5.02 3.59 -20.69
C TRP A 156 -5.28 4.94 -21.37
N ILE A 157 -6.05 5.79 -20.71
CA ILE A 157 -6.35 7.14 -21.18
C ILE A 157 -5.77 8.18 -20.21
N GLN A 158 -5.39 9.32 -20.75
CA GLN A 158 -4.96 10.49 -19.97
C GLN A 158 -5.87 11.67 -20.26
N ARG A 159 -6.37 12.32 -19.22
CA ARG A 159 -7.22 13.52 -19.30
C ARG A 159 -6.58 14.64 -18.49
N PRO A 160 -6.84 15.92 -18.82
CA PRO A 160 -6.50 17.00 -17.90
C PRO A 160 -7.17 16.75 -16.55
N ALA A 161 -6.44 16.95 -15.46
CA ALA A 161 -7.07 17.00 -14.14
C ALA A 161 -7.87 18.31 -14.10
N GLY A 162 -9.12 18.21 -13.78
CA GLY A 162 -10.03 19.34 -13.80
C GLY A 162 -10.62 19.64 -12.47
#